data_27d060fbca85074922a89e6d6fb12685
#
_entry.id   27d060fbca85074922a89e6d6fb12685
#
_cell.length_a   1.000
_cell.length_b   1.000
_cell.length_c   1.000
_cell.angle_alpha   90.00
_cell.angle_beta   90.00
_cell.angle_gamma   90.00
#
_symmetry.space_group_name_H-M   'P 1'
#
loop_
_entity.id
_entity.type
_entity.pdbx_description
1 polymer ?
#
loop_
_entity_poly.entity_id
_entity_poly.type
_entity_poly.pdbx_seq_one_letter_code
_entity_poly.pdbx_strand_id
1 'polypeptide(L)'
;MKKIRVLLYSLLAVLMLVSCDENGYLRDLYVAPKAAFEIEKDTYDVFESVHFVNKGSGQYYVVYPGDANHVYRKEGDTGFAAASDGTFSYSYQEPGTFNAVWVASSINENGEREFQVDSVTVKVVALDGGLDNLRITSNPQLSSSASFLRLNVLSSLN
;
A
#
# COMPACT_ATOMS: atom_id res chain seq x y z
N MET A 1 -36.15 -46.64 33.72
CA MET A 1 -34.97 -45.74 33.83
C MET A 1 -33.90 -45.98 32.76
N LYS A 2 -33.58 -47.23 32.38
CA LYS A 2 -32.56 -47.48 31.32
C LYS A 2 -32.95 -46.95 29.93
N LYS A 3 -34.21 -47.06 29.51
CA LYS A 3 -34.71 -46.58 28.21
C LYS A 3 -34.62 -45.05 28.06
N ILE A 4 -34.85 -44.28 29.14
CA ILE A 4 -34.75 -42.83 29.14
C ILE A 4 -33.31 -42.39 28.97
N ARG A 5 -32.34 -43.06 29.58
CA ARG A 5 -30.89 -42.75 29.43
C ARG A 5 -30.41 -42.98 28.01
N VAL A 6 -30.87 -44.06 27.36
CA VAL A 6 -30.49 -44.33 25.97
C VAL A 6 -31.05 -43.25 25.03
N LEU A 7 -32.28 -42.80 25.25
CA LEU A 7 -32.93 -41.73 24.47
C LEU A 7 -32.19 -40.39 24.68
N LEU A 8 -31.74 -40.11 25.90
CA LEU A 8 -30.99 -38.91 26.21
C LEU A 8 -29.59 -38.89 25.52
N TYR A 9 -28.90 -40.04 25.50
CA TYR A 9 -27.61 -40.15 24.83
C TYR A 9 -27.75 -40.08 23.31
N SER A 10 -28.83 -40.66 22.72
CA SER A 10 -29.07 -40.54 21.28
C SER A 10 -29.44 -39.11 20.87
N LEU A 11 -30.19 -38.37 21.70
CA LEU A 11 -30.49 -36.96 21.46
C LEU A 11 -29.23 -36.09 21.56
N LEU A 12 -28.35 -36.37 22.55
CA LEU A 12 -27.09 -35.68 22.71
C LEU A 12 -26.13 -35.95 21.55
N ALA A 13 -26.08 -37.17 21.06
CA ALA A 13 -25.26 -37.53 19.88
C ALA A 13 -25.76 -36.86 18.59
N VAL A 14 -27.08 -36.70 18.40
CA VAL A 14 -27.62 -35.94 17.26
C VAL A 14 -27.32 -34.45 17.36
N LEU A 15 -27.36 -33.88 18.54
CA LEU A 15 -26.98 -32.48 18.78
C LEU A 15 -25.50 -32.18 18.48
N MET A 16 -24.60 -33.16 18.69
CA MET A 16 -23.18 -33.02 18.35
C MET A 16 -22.91 -33.10 16.85
N LEU A 17 -23.83 -33.63 16.06
CA LEU A 17 -23.72 -33.70 14.60
C LEU A 17 -24.18 -32.41 13.89
N VAL A 18 -24.87 -31.54 14.60
CA VAL A 18 -25.18 -30.18 14.12
C VAL A 18 -23.98 -29.26 14.47
N SER A 19 -22.77 -29.78 14.20
CA SER A 19 -21.54 -28.98 14.32
C SER A 19 -21.54 -27.91 13.26
N CYS A 20 -21.43 -26.72 13.72
CA CYS A 20 -21.16 -25.47 13.04
C CYS A 20 -20.65 -25.67 11.61
N ASP A 21 -21.39 -25.19 10.65
CA ASP A 21 -20.88 -24.97 9.31
C ASP A 21 -19.93 -23.75 9.37
N GLU A 22 -18.69 -23.99 9.81
CA GLU A 22 -17.67 -22.95 9.91
C GLU A 22 -17.38 -22.29 8.55
N ASN A 23 -17.72 -22.98 7.46
CA ASN A 23 -17.51 -22.47 6.10
C ASN A 23 -18.63 -21.51 5.66
N GLY A 24 -19.81 -21.53 6.26
CA GLY A 24 -20.91 -20.64 5.93
C GLY A 24 -20.57 -19.17 6.16
N TYR A 25 -19.84 -18.87 7.24
CA TYR A 25 -19.44 -17.50 7.58
C TYR A 25 -18.40 -16.92 6.60
N LEU A 26 -17.49 -17.76 6.11
CA LEU A 26 -16.49 -17.34 5.12
C LEU A 26 -17.11 -17.09 3.74
N ARG A 27 -18.15 -17.84 3.39
CA ARG A 27 -18.86 -17.67 2.12
C ARG A 27 -19.57 -16.33 2.01
N ASP A 28 -20.18 -15.85 3.08
CA ASP A 28 -20.89 -14.56 3.11
C ASP A 28 -19.94 -13.36 3.05
N LEU A 29 -18.65 -13.56 3.38
CA LEU A 29 -17.62 -12.53 3.36
C LEU A 29 -16.73 -12.58 2.11
N TYR A 30 -16.88 -13.61 1.28
CA TYR A 30 -16.07 -13.73 0.08
C TYR A 30 -16.38 -12.66 -0.95
N VAL A 31 -15.35 -11.94 -1.36
CA VAL A 31 -15.38 -10.98 -2.46
C VAL A 31 -14.31 -11.41 -3.46
N ALA A 32 -14.71 -11.75 -4.68
CA ALA A 32 -13.76 -12.15 -5.72
C ALA A 32 -12.70 -11.05 -5.94
N PRO A 33 -11.41 -11.37 -5.87
CA PRO A 33 -10.38 -10.36 -6.05
C PRO A 33 -10.35 -9.87 -7.49
N LYS A 34 -10.35 -8.55 -7.67
CA LYS A 34 -10.14 -7.87 -8.94
C LYS A 34 -9.16 -6.73 -8.69
N ALA A 35 -7.95 -6.85 -9.20
CA ALA A 35 -7.00 -5.77 -9.13
C ALA A 35 -7.36 -4.71 -10.17
N ALA A 36 -7.56 -3.49 -9.71
CA ALA A 36 -7.70 -2.29 -10.53
C ALA A 36 -7.46 -1.09 -9.61
N PHE A 37 -6.69 -0.12 -10.06
CA PHE A 37 -6.42 1.10 -9.31
C PHE A 37 -6.10 2.27 -10.23
N GLU A 38 -6.18 3.47 -9.71
CA GLU A 38 -5.89 4.71 -10.42
C GLU A 38 -4.93 5.58 -9.62
N ILE A 39 -4.18 6.40 -10.33
CA ILE A 39 -3.39 7.52 -9.81
C ILE A 39 -3.87 8.81 -10.47
N GLU A 40 -3.69 9.95 -9.82
CA GLU A 40 -4.23 11.23 -10.30
C GLU A 40 -3.55 11.75 -11.57
N LYS A 41 -2.24 11.47 -11.72
CA LYS A 41 -1.44 11.90 -12.87
C LYS A 41 -0.30 10.92 -13.14
N ASP A 42 0.31 10.99 -14.32
CA ASP A 42 1.40 10.10 -14.72
C ASP A 42 2.78 10.58 -14.27
N THR A 43 2.92 11.87 -13.96
CA THR A 43 4.20 12.48 -13.60
C THR A 43 4.08 13.27 -12.30
N TYR A 44 5.02 13.05 -11.41
CA TYR A 44 5.10 13.64 -10.06
C TYR A 44 6.50 14.22 -9.85
N ASP A 45 6.61 15.17 -8.94
CA ASP A 45 7.90 15.65 -8.46
C ASP A 45 8.45 14.71 -7.37
N VAL A 46 9.78 14.71 -7.20
CA VAL A 46 10.42 14.04 -6.06
C VAL A 46 9.81 14.56 -4.75
N PHE A 47 9.50 13.66 -3.82
CA PHE A 47 8.80 13.89 -2.54
C PHE A 47 7.33 14.28 -2.67
N GLU A 48 6.79 14.44 -3.86
CA GLU A 48 5.34 14.62 -4.03
C GLU A 48 4.62 13.30 -3.69
N SER A 49 3.46 13.43 -3.06
CA SER A 49 2.64 12.28 -2.69
C SER A 49 1.85 11.75 -3.90
N VAL A 50 2.09 10.51 -4.26
CA VAL A 50 1.29 9.76 -5.23
C VAL A 50 0.15 9.07 -4.49
N HIS A 51 -1.09 9.38 -4.85
CA HIS A 51 -2.28 8.76 -4.27
C HIS A 51 -2.79 7.64 -5.16
N PHE A 52 -2.82 6.44 -4.62
CA PHE A 52 -3.36 5.24 -5.27
C PHE A 52 -4.76 5.00 -4.74
N VAL A 53 -5.73 4.90 -5.62
CA VAL A 53 -7.14 4.69 -5.29
C VAL A 53 -7.62 3.39 -5.91
N ASN A 54 -8.08 2.46 -5.08
CA ASN A 54 -8.63 1.18 -5.52
C ASN A 54 -9.90 1.39 -6.36
N LYS A 55 -9.98 0.69 -7.48
CA LYS A 55 -11.15 0.61 -8.38
C LYS A 55 -11.61 -0.84 -8.58
N GLY A 56 -10.96 -1.76 -7.90
CA GLY A 56 -11.25 -3.18 -7.94
C GLY A 56 -12.04 -3.65 -6.75
N SER A 57 -11.91 -4.93 -6.46
CA SER A 57 -12.55 -5.62 -5.33
C SER A 57 -11.58 -6.59 -4.68
N GLY A 58 -11.83 -6.94 -3.41
CA GLY A 58 -11.04 -7.90 -2.64
C GLY A 58 -11.16 -7.62 -1.16
N GLN A 59 -10.63 -8.53 -0.36
CA GLN A 59 -10.60 -8.39 1.10
C GLN A 59 -9.31 -7.70 1.58
N TYR A 60 -8.21 -7.87 0.85
CA TYR A 60 -6.89 -7.35 1.21
C TYR A 60 -6.20 -6.77 -0.01
N TYR A 61 -5.50 -5.66 0.21
CA TYR A 61 -4.74 -4.97 -0.83
C TYR A 61 -3.30 -4.75 -0.38
N VAL A 62 -2.35 -5.05 -1.28
CA VAL A 62 -0.93 -4.81 -1.06
C VAL A 62 -0.39 -4.03 -2.26
N VAL A 63 0.38 -2.98 -1.98
CA VAL A 63 0.97 -2.10 -2.99
C VAL A 63 2.48 -2.25 -2.96
N TYR A 64 3.09 -2.40 -4.12
CA TYR A 64 4.53 -2.35 -4.33
C TYR A 64 4.84 -1.12 -5.17
N PRO A 65 5.40 -0.04 -4.62
CA PRO A 65 5.71 1.18 -5.37
C PRO A 65 6.69 1.00 -6.52
N GLY A 66 7.48 -0.06 -6.50
CA GLY A 66 8.45 -0.38 -7.56
C GLY A 66 9.80 0.33 -7.41
N ASP A 67 10.07 0.95 -6.27
CA ASP A 67 11.39 1.48 -5.93
C ASP A 67 12.37 0.38 -5.48
N ALA A 68 13.57 0.76 -5.06
CA ALA A 68 14.68 -0.16 -4.83
C ALA A 68 14.41 -1.31 -3.84
N ASN A 69 13.42 -1.16 -2.92
CA ASN A 69 13.13 -2.14 -1.87
C ASN A 69 11.69 -2.66 -1.92
N HIS A 70 10.92 -2.27 -2.93
CA HIS A 70 9.50 -2.56 -3.02
C HIS A 70 9.09 -2.98 -4.44
N VAL A 71 9.90 -3.85 -5.04
CA VAL A 71 9.64 -4.43 -6.36
C VAL A 71 8.84 -5.73 -6.21
N TYR A 72 7.72 -5.81 -6.90
CA TYR A 72 6.86 -7.00 -6.85
C TYR A 72 7.60 -8.25 -7.33
N ARG A 73 7.53 -9.34 -6.55
CA ARG A 73 8.17 -10.64 -6.79
C ARG A 73 9.71 -10.62 -6.80
N LYS A 74 10.35 -9.57 -6.35
CA LYS A 74 11.78 -9.57 -6.12
C LYS A 74 12.06 -10.11 -4.71
N GLU A 75 13.03 -11.04 -4.60
CA GLU A 75 13.38 -11.65 -3.33
C GLU A 75 13.89 -10.60 -2.33
N GLY A 76 13.37 -10.64 -1.12
CA GLY A 76 13.68 -9.69 -0.06
C GLY A 76 12.87 -8.39 -0.09
N ASP A 77 12.20 -8.07 -1.19
CA ASP A 77 11.37 -6.87 -1.28
C ASP A 77 9.99 -7.10 -0.66
N THR A 78 9.44 -6.08 -0.02
CA THR A 78 8.14 -6.13 0.65
C THR A 78 7.19 -5.08 0.08
N GLY A 79 5.89 -5.40 0.08
CA GLY A 79 4.84 -4.44 -0.22
C GLY A 79 4.25 -3.81 1.03
N PHE A 80 3.44 -2.80 0.84
CA PHE A 80 2.68 -2.10 1.86
C PHE A 80 1.21 -2.52 1.83
N ALA A 81 0.60 -2.72 2.99
CA ALA A 81 -0.84 -2.88 3.07
C ALA A 81 -1.53 -1.54 2.78
N ALA A 82 -2.50 -1.53 1.87
CA ALA A 82 -3.36 -0.38 1.69
C ALA A 82 -4.35 -0.23 2.86
N ALA A 83 -4.88 0.96 3.04
CA ALA A 83 -5.93 1.21 4.03
C ALA A 83 -7.20 0.39 3.72
N SER A 84 -8.06 0.21 4.71
CA SER A 84 -9.30 -0.58 4.57
C SER A 84 -10.29 0.00 3.55
N ASP A 85 -10.19 1.30 3.27
CA ASP A 85 -10.94 2.00 2.23
C ASP A 85 -10.35 1.81 0.82
N GLY A 86 -9.23 1.07 0.71
CA GLY A 86 -8.54 0.85 -0.56
C GLY A 86 -7.71 2.04 -1.03
N THR A 87 -7.28 2.93 -0.12
CA THR A 87 -6.37 4.03 -0.45
C THR A 87 -4.96 3.73 0.02
N PHE A 88 -3.98 4.25 -0.70
CA PHE A 88 -2.57 4.21 -0.34
C PHE A 88 -1.86 5.44 -0.87
N SER A 89 -0.89 5.96 -0.12
CA SER A 89 -0.09 7.11 -0.56
C SER A 89 1.39 6.79 -0.41
N TYR A 90 2.17 7.20 -1.40
CA TYR A 90 3.60 6.99 -1.43
C TYR A 90 4.34 8.20 -2.02
N SER A 91 5.52 8.52 -1.46
CA SER A 91 6.37 9.60 -1.98
C SER A 91 7.72 9.02 -2.39
N TYR A 92 8.05 9.12 -3.67
CA TYR A 92 9.34 8.68 -4.20
C TYR A 92 10.43 9.69 -3.84
N GLN A 93 11.57 9.17 -3.41
CA GLN A 93 12.69 10.02 -2.94
C GLN A 93 13.70 10.35 -4.04
N GLU A 94 13.63 9.66 -5.17
CA GLU A 94 14.56 9.81 -6.29
C GLU A 94 13.78 9.94 -7.60
N PRO A 95 14.29 10.70 -8.59
CA PRO A 95 13.70 10.76 -9.90
C PRO A 95 13.88 9.42 -10.62
N GLY A 96 12.89 9.03 -11.41
CA GLY A 96 12.91 7.76 -12.11
C GLY A 96 11.58 7.40 -12.74
N THR A 97 11.53 6.19 -13.28
CA THR A 97 10.29 5.57 -13.76
C THR A 97 10.07 4.29 -12.99
N PHE A 98 8.99 4.24 -12.25
CA PHE A 98 8.66 3.15 -11.34
C PHE A 98 7.44 2.39 -11.85
N ASN A 99 7.46 1.07 -11.74
CA ASN A 99 6.31 0.23 -12.02
C ASN A 99 5.62 -0.12 -10.70
N ALA A 100 4.60 0.65 -10.35
CA ALA A 100 3.80 0.39 -9.15
C ALA A 100 2.84 -0.75 -9.42
N VAL A 101 2.78 -1.72 -8.50
CA VAL A 101 1.98 -2.94 -8.60
C VAL A 101 0.98 -3.00 -7.46
N TRP A 102 -0.28 -3.27 -7.82
CA TRP A 102 -1.40 -3.45 -6.89
C TRP A 102 -1.84 -4.91 -6.88
N VAL A 103 -1.85 -5.51 -5.71
CA VAL A 103 -2.30 -6.89 -5.49
C VAL A 103 -3.59 -6.86 -4.69
N ALA A 104 -4.68 -7.30 -5.31
CA ALA A 104 -5.94 -7.56 -4.61
C ALA A 104 -6.02 -9.05 -4.27
N SER A 105 -6.42 -9.39 -3.05
CA SER A 105 -6.54 -10.79 -2.63
C SER A 105 -7.74 -11.02 -1.72
N SER A 106 -8.24 -12.26 -1.74
CA SER A 106 -9.33 -12.74 -0.90
C SER A 106 -9.08 -14.19 -0.49
N ILE A 107 -9.72 -14.61 0.59
CA ILE A 107 -9.74 -16.00 1.03
C ILE A 107 -11.09 -16.58 0.60
N ASN A 108 -11.07 -17.63 -0.22
CA ASN A 108 -12.28 -18.30 -0.70
C ASN A 108 -12.91 -19.20 0.38
N GLU A 109 -14.05 -19.80 0.06
CA GLU A 109 -14.79 -20.69 0.96
C GLU A 109 -14.00 -21.93 1.42
N ASN A 110 -12.97 -22.32 0.68
CA ASN A 110 -12.08 -23.44 1.02
C ASN A 110 -10.90 -23.00 1.90
N GLY A 111 -10.79 -21.72 2.25
CA GLY A 111 -9.66 -21.17 2.99
C GLY A 111 -8.43 -20.90 2.12
N GLU A 112 -8.54 -20.99 0.80
CA GLU A 112 -7.46 -20.74 -0.13
C GLU A 112 -7.39 -19.25 -0.50
N ARG A 113 -6.17 -18.74 -0.64
CA ARG A 113 -5.94 -17.36 -1.06
C ARG A 113 -5.97 -17.25 -2.57
N GLU A 114 -6.91 -16.48 -3.07
CA GLU A 114 -6.96 -16.04 -4.45
C GLU A 114 -6.42 -14.61 -4.57
N PHE A 115 -5.80 -14.26 -5.69
CA PHE A 115 -5.31 -12.91 -5.92
C PHE A 115 -5.27 -12.53 -7.40
N GLN A 116 -5.37 -11.24 -7.65
CA GLN A 116 -5.13 -10.62 -8.95
C GLN A 116 -4.14 -9.46 -8.79
N VAL A 117 -3.49 -9.12 -9.89
CA VAL A 117 -2.42 -8.11 -9.95
C VAL A 117 -2.71 -7.14 -11.08
N ASP A 118 -2.52 -5.86 -10.82
CA ASP A 118 -2.53 -4.78 -11.80
C ASP A 118 -1.32 -3.88 -11.58
N SER A 119 -0.92 -3.10 -12.59
CA SER A 119 0.25 -2.24 -12.49
C SER A 119 0.09 -0.95 -13.29
N VAL A 120 0.74 0.11 -12.81
CA VAL A 120 0.81 1.40 -13.49
C VAL A 120 2.25 1.93 -13.45
N THR A 121 2.62 2.66 -14.49
CA THR A 121 3.92 3.34 -14.53
C THR A 121 3.78 4.74 -13.92
N VAL A 122 4.62 5.02 -12.92
CA VAL A 122 4.73 6.33 -12.27
C VAL A 122 6.06 6.96 -12.71
N LYS A 123 6.00 8.13 -13.31
CA LYS A 123 7.19 8.92 -13.67
C LYS A 123 7.43 9.96 -12.59
N VAL A 124 8.64 9.99 -12.04
CA VAL A 124 9.07 10.96 -11.04
C VAL A 124 10.19 11.81 -11.62
N VAL A 125 10.03 13.10 -11.56
CA VAL A 125 11.03 14.07 -12.06
C VAL A 125 11.69 14.82 -10.90
N ALA A 126 12.91 15.28 -11.12
CA ALA A 126 13.55 16.17 -10.16
C ALA A 126 12.72 17.46 -10.03
N LEU A 127 12.65 18.01 -8.83
CA LEU A 127 12.05 19.33 -8.61
C LEU A 127 12.70 20.34 -9.56
N ASP A 128 11.87 20.96 -10.40
CA ASP A 128 12.31 22.03 -11.30
C ASP A 128 12.51 23.31 -10.45
N GLY A 129 13.64 23.46 -9.90
CA GLY A 129 14.02 24.47 -8.91
C GLY A 129 15.35 24.10 -8.32
N GLY A 130 16.13 23.33 -9.10
CA GLY A 130 17.44 22.86 -8.69
C GLY A 130 18.29 23.96 -8.13
N LEU A 131 19.28 23.58 -7.36
CA LEU A 131 20.27 24.42 -6.68
C LEU A 131 20.98 25.46 -7.58
N ASP A 132 20.63 25.52 -8.86
CA ASP A 132 21.16 26.47 -9.85
C ASP A 132 20.92 27.95 -9.46
N ASN A 133 19.94 28.21 -8.59
CA ASN A 133 19.68 29.54 -8.02
C ASN A 133 20.22 29.73 -6.60
N LEU A 134 20.97 28.75 -6.07
CA LEU A 134 21.59 28.86 -4.78
C LEU A 134 22.84 29.75 -4.90
N ARG A 135 22.67 31.05 -4.74
CA ARG A 135 23.79 31.99 -4.70
C ARG A 135 24.33 32.06 -3.27
N ILE A 136 25.47 31.44 -3.04
CA ILE A 136 26.25 31.62 -1.80
C ILE A 136 26.95 32.97 -1.86
N THR A 137 26.40 33.98 -1.21
CA THR A 137 27.10 35.25 -1.01
C THR A 137 27.89 35.20 0.31
N SER A 138 29.20 35.07 0.25
CA SER A 138 30.02 35.32 1.41
C SER A 138 30.05 36.84 1.66
N ASN A 139 29.67 37.26 2.85
CA ASN A 139 29.80 38.65 3.26
C ASN A 139 31.26 38.87 3.75
N PRO A 140 32.09 39.63 3.04
CA PRO A 140 33.50 39.81 3.42
C PRO A 140 33.71 40.71 4.63
N GLN A 141 32.63 41.26 5.23
CA GLN A 141 32.71 42.19 6.36
C GLN A 141 32.72 41.54 7.75
N LEU A 142 32.63 40.20 7.84
CA LEU A 142 32.74 39.52 9.13
C LEU A 142 34.18 39.08 9.37
N SER A 143 35.01 40.02 9.85
CA SER A 143 36.36 39.75 10.31
C SER A 143 36.37 38.92 11.60
N SER A 144 37.01 37.79 11.52
CA SER A 144 37.90 37.20 12.55
C SER A 144 37.35 36.54 13.80
N SER A 145 36.05 36.22 14.01
CA SER A 145 35.78 35.32 15.14
C SER A 145 34.50 34.47 15.13
N ALA A 146 33.67 34.53 14.09
CA ALA A 146 32.62 33.52 13.86
C ALA A 146 32.13 33.64 12.43
N SER A 147 32.48 32.70 11.57
CA SER A 147 31.87 32.58 10.25
C SER A 147 30.48 31.99 10.36
N PHE A 148 29.45 32.84 10.44
CA PHE A 148 28.09 32.44 10.23
C PHE A 148 27.76 32.43 8.73
N LEU A 149 27.62 31.25 8.16
CA LEU A 149 27.05 31.10 6.81
C LEU A 149 25.56 31.44 6.88
N ARG A 150 25.15 32.60 6.37
CA ARG A 150 23.73 32.86 6.10
C ARG A 150 23.37 32.35 4.71
N LEU A 151 22.60 31.32 4.68
CA LEU A 151 21.94 30.83 3.45
C LEU A 151 20.71 31.70 3.19
N ASN A 152 20.74 32.58 2.20
CA ASN A 152 19.57 33.31 1.75
C ASN A 152 19.01 32.57 0.53
N VAL A 153 17.92 31.85 0.72
CA VAL A 153 17.13 31.27 -0.37
C VAL A 153 16.20 32.36 -0.88
N LEU A 154 16.50 32.92 -2.04
CA LEU A 154 15.57 33.80 -2.77
C LEU A 154 14.69 32.88 -3.63
N SER A 155 13.49 32.57 -3.15
CA SER A 155 12.45 32.03 -4.01
C SER A 155 11.90 33.17 -4.86
N SER A 156 12.27 33.25 -6.13
CA SER A 156 11.56 34.08 -7.09
C SER A 156 10.29 33.33 -7.51
N LEU A 157 9.17 33.68 -6.90
CA LEU A 157 7.85 33.39 -7.46
C LEU A 157 7.65 34.34 -8.65
N ASN A 158 7.62 33.78 -9.85
CA ASN A 158 6.94 34.35 -11.01
C ASN A 158 5.78 33.46 -11.37
#